data_8b0c8e0d3d518055934f6aa4f0501821
#
_entry.id   8b0c8e0d3d518055934f6aa4f0501821
#
_cell.length_a   1.000
_cell.length_b   1.000
_cell.length_c   1.000
_cell.angle_alpha   90.00
_cell.angle_beta   90.00
_cell.angle_gamma   90.00
#
_symmetry.space_group_name_H-M   'P 1'
#
loop_
_entity.id
_entity.type
_entity.pdbx_description
1 polymer ?
#
loop_
_entity_poly.entity_id
_entity_poly.type
_entity_poly.pdbx_seq_one_letter_code
_entity_poly.pdbx_strand_id
1 'polypeptide(L)'
;MKKTAIILFLVLAIPALLTSCLFDEEDLFDKSASERIEAAKQEAKTVLESAENGWHVRYFPSPTQEFGGYNLFFKFSEGSVTVASEIESNPSITETSLYSLGEDLGVTLNFDTKNSLINYFVHPVS
;
A
#
# COMPACT_ATOMS: atom_id res chain seq x y z
N MET A 1 45.68 50.05 -7.84
CA MET A 1 44.36 49.98 -8.45
C MET A 1 44.00 48.61 -9.02
N LYS A 2 44.90 47.89 -9.67
CA LYS A 2 44.60 46.54 -10.19
C LYS A 2 44.36 45.49 -9.09
N LYS A 3 45.01 45.57 -7.94
CA LYS A 3 44.83 44.65 -6.82
C LYS A 3 43.49 44.80 -6.10
N THR A 4 42.94 46.01 -6.01
CA THR A 4 41.63 46.29 -5.38
C THR A 4 40.49 45.79 -6.23
N ALA A 5 40.58 45.90 -7.56
CA ALA A 5 39.58 45.37 -8.50
C ALA A 5 39.53 43.84 -8.47
N ILE A 6 40.69 43.16 -8.32
CA ILE A 6 40.76 41.68 -8.22
C ILE A 6 40.14 41.20 -6.91
N ILE A 7 40.38 41.88 -5.79
CA ILE A 7 39.80 41.55 -4.49
C ILE A 7 38.29 41.79 -4.50
N LEU A 8 37.79 42.84 -5.13
CA LEU A 8 36.37 43.12 -5.27
C LEU A 8 35.67 42.05 -6.13
N PHE A 9 36.34 41.59 -7.19
CA PHE A 9 35.84 40.53 -8.06
C PHE A 9 35.80 39.17 -7.34
N LEU A 10 36.78 38.89 -6.51
CA LEU A 10 36.85 37.65 -5.72
C LEU A 10 35.78 37.64 -4.63
N VAL A 11 35.50 38.76 -3.96
CA VAL A 11 34.46 38.88 -2.92
C VAL A 11 33.07 38.77 -3.50
N LEU A 12 32.83 39.17 -4.76
CA LEU A 12 31.54 39.06 -5.44
C LEU A 12 31.30 37.64 -5.97
N ALA A 13 32.33 36.86 -6.29
CA ALA A 13 32.23 35.51 -6.81
C ALA A 13 31.90 34.46 -5.75
N ILE A 14 32.34 34.69 -4.48
CA ILE A 14 32.14 33.74 -3.37
C ILE A 14 30.65 33.50 -3.05
N PRO A 15 29.73 34.51 -2.98
CA PRO A 15 28.33 34.25 -2.71
C PRO A 15 27.62 33.55 -3.85
N ALA A 16 28.09 33.68 -5.09
CA ALA A 16 27.48 32.98 -6.24
C ALA A 16 27.75 31.47 -6.25
N LEU A 17 28.90 31.05 -5.65
CA LEU A 17 29.22 29.62 -5.52
C LEU A 17 28.49 28.95 -4.36
N LEU A 18 28.06 29.70 -3.34
CA LEU A 18 27.31 29.15 -2.18
C LEU A 18 25.83 28.98 -2.45
N THR A 19 25.27 29.68 -3.43
CA THR A 19 23.85 29.55 -3.79
C THR A 19 23.55 28.36 -4.69
N SER A 20 24.54 27.76 -5.34
CA SER A 20 24.32 26.58 -6.19
C SER A 20 24.06 25.28 -5.38
N CYS A 21 24.47 25.24 -4.10
CA CYS A 21 24.22 24.08 -3.23
C CYS A 21 22.88 24.11 -2.48
N LEU A 22 22.15 25.23 -2.50
CA LEU A 22 20.86 25.42 -1.79
C LEU A 22 19.64 25.13 -2.65
N PHE A 23 19.80 24.91 -3.95
CA PHE A 23 18.70 24.69 -4.90
C PHE A 23 18.74 23.34 -5.61
N ASP A 24 19.67 22.44 -5.27
CA ASP A 24 19.78 21.09 -5.83
C ASP A 24 19.17 20.03 -4.91
N GLU A 25 18.02 20.30 -4.31
CA GLU A 25 17.04 19.25 -4.10
C GLU A 25 16.18 19.17 -5.37
N GLU A 26 16.77 18.75 -6.47
CA GLU A 26 16.01 18.13 -7.51
C GLU A 26 15.27 16.96 -6.84
N ASP A 27 13.96 17.08 -6.77
CA ASP A 27 13.09 15.95 -6.43
C ASP A 27 13.50 14.80 -7.36
N LEU A 28 14.28 13.85 -6.84
CA LEU A 28 14.67 12.64 -7.57
C LEU A 28 13.44 11.84 -8.03
N PHE A 29 12.27 12.30 -7.62
CA PHE A 29 10.97 11.74 -7.95
C PHE A 29 10.03 12.86 -8.39
N ASP A 30 9.40 12.71 -9.54
CA ASP A 30 8.40 13.64 -10.09
C ASP A 30 7.17 13.84 -9.19
N LYS A 31 7.01 13.02 -8.17
CA LYS A 31 5.88 13.03 -7.23
C LYS A 31 6.36 12.93 -5.79
N SER A 32 5.66 13.61 -4.88
CA SER A 32 5.88 13.48 -3.44
C SER A 32 5.61 12.04 -2.94
N ALA A 33 6.12 11.70 -1.76
CA ALA A 33 5.90 10.40 -1.16
C ALA A 33 4.40 10.11 -0.95
N SER A 34 3.62 11.12 -0.53
CA SER A 34 2.16 11.00 -0.36
C SER A 34 1.43 10.76 -1.69
N GLU A 35 1.81 11.45 -2.76
CA GLU A 35 1.21 11.23 -4.09
C GLU A 35 1.53 9.85 -4.65
N ARG A 36 2.73 9.32 -4.36
CA ARG A 36 3.10 7.97 -4.78
C ARG A 36 2.31 6.90 -4.05
N ILE A 37 2.10 7.05 -2.74
CA ILE A 37 1.33 6.07 -1.96
C ILE A 37 -0.16 6.11 -2.35
N GLU A 38 -0.71 7.29 -2.59
CA GLU A 38 -2.09 7.41 -3.08
C GLU A 38 -2.26 6.79 -4.48
N ALA A 39 -1.32 7.01 -5.39
CA ALA A 39 -1.32 6.35 -6.70
C ALA A 39 -1.24 4.83 -6.56
N ALA A 40 -0.40 4.31 -5.67
CA ALA A 40 -0.28 2.89 -5.41
C ALA A 40 -1.56 2.28 -4.81
N LYS A 41 -2.26 3.00 -3.93
CA LYS A 41 -3.57 2.59 -3.41
C LYS A 41 -4.62 2.51 -4.52
N GLN A 42 -4.68 3.50 -5.40
CA GLN A 42 -5.62 3.50 -6.53
C GLN A 42 -5.33 2.36 -7.51
N GLU A 43 -4.06 2.10 -7.80
CA GLU A 43 -3.65 0.96 -8.61
C GLU A 43 -4.05 -0.37 -7.95
N ALA A 44 -3.76 -0.54 -6.67
CA ALA A 44 -4.12 -1.74 -5.91
C ALA A 44 -5.64 -1.96 -5.91
N LYS A 45 -6.44 -0.91 -5.69
CA LYS A 45 -7.90 -0.97 -5.77
C LYS A 45 -8.37 -1.44 -7.15
N THR A 46 -7.83 -0.85 -8.20
CA THR A 46 -8.16 -1.22 -9.58
C THR A 46 -7.85 -2.68 -9.85
N VAL A 47 -6.69 -3.17 -9.42
CA VAL A 47 -6.30 -4.57 -9.55
C VAL A 47 -7.24 -5.49 -8.78
N LEU A 48 -7.54 -5.18 -7.53
CA LEU A 48 -8.43 -6.00 -6.69
C LEU A 48 -9.84 -6.14 -7.32
N GLU A 49 -10.39 -5.03 -7.83
CA GLU A 49 -11.74 -4.99 -8.40
C GLU A 49 -11.80 -5.50 -9.85
N SER A 50 -10.65 -5.68 -10.53
CA SER A 50 -10.59 -6.13 -11.92
C SER A 50 -10.89 -7.60 -12.14
N ALA A 51 -10.79 -8.43 -11.10
CA ALA A 51 -10.99 -9.87 -11.22
C ALA A 51 -12.49 -10.20 -11.28
N GLU A 52 -13.03 -10.46 -12.47
CA GLU A 52 -14.44 -10.79 -12.69
C GLU A 52 -14.93 -11.99 -11.87
N ASN A 53 -14.07 -13.01 -11.75
CA ASN A 53 -14.34 -14.23 -11.00
C ASN A 53 -13.80 -14.19 -9.56
N GLY A 54 -13.28 -13.03 -9.13
CA GLY A 54 -12.65 -12.85 -7.82
C GLY A 54 -11.26 -13.48 -7.72
N TRP A 55 -10.76 -13.51 -6.50
CA TRP A 55 -9.41 -13.97 -6.14
C TRP A 55 -9.48 -15.24 -5.31
N HIS A 56 -8.67 -16.21 -5.68
CA HIS A 56 -8.41 -17.38 -4.84
C HIS A 56 -7.27 -17.07 -3.90
N VAL A 57 -7.53 -17.11 -2.60
CA VAL A 57 -6.56 -16.83 -1.54
C VAL A 57 -6.32 -18.10 -0.73
N ARG A 58 -5.07 -18.48 -0.57
CA ARG A 58 -4.66 -19.55 0.32
C ARG A 58 -4.15 -18.94 1.62
N TYR A 59 -4.86 -19.21 2.69
CA TYR A 59 -4.54 -18.68 4.01
C TYR A 59 -3.90 -19.75 4.89
N PHE A 60 -2.77 -19.43 5.49
CA PHE A 60 -2.06 -20.29 6.45
C PHE A 60 -2.04 -19.58 7.80
N PRO A 61 -2.76 -20.11 8.82
CA PRO A 61 -2.87 -19.47 10.13
C PRO A 61 -1.54 -19.43 10.91
N SER A 62 -0.60 -20.31 10.58
CA SER A 62 0.70 -20.40 11.22
C SER A 62 1.83 -20.31 10.20
N PRO A 63 2.93 -19.59 10.50
CA PRO A 63 4.12 -19.55 9.66
C PRO A 63 4.75 -20.94 9.43
N THR A 64 4.57 -21.86 10.37
CA THR A 64 5.05 -23.24 10.29
C THR A 64 4.11 -24.17 9.53
N GLN A 65 2.94 -23.65 9.12
CA GLN A 65 1.91 -24.38 8.38
C GLN A 65 1.39 -25.66 9.07
N GLU A 66 1.57 -25.77 10.36
CA GLU A 66 1.20 -26.95 11.17
C GLU A 66 -0.31 -27.23 11.17
N PHE A 67 -1.13 -26.19 10.94
CA PHE A 67 -2.59 -26.31 10.84
C PHE A 67 -3.10 -26.45 9.39
N GLY A 68 -2.17 -26.59 8.43
CA GLY A 68 -2.51 -26.60 7.00
C GLY A 68 -2.90 -25.22 6.46
N GLY A 69 -3.42 -25.22 5.25
CA GLY A 69 -3.91 -24.03 4.55
C GLY A 69 -5.40 -24.13 4.25
N TYR A 70 -6.04 -22.99 4.18
CA TYR A 70 -7.47 -22.85 3.88
C TYR A 70 -7.68 -22.04 2.62
N ASN A 71 -8.66 -22.42 1.82
CA ASN A 71 -9.04 -21.72 0.61
C ASN A 71 -10.13 -20.71 0.91
N LEU A 72 -9.88 -19.48 0.55
CA LEU A 72 -10.83 -18.36 0.59
C LEU A 72 -10.99 -17.81 -0.82
N PHE A 73 -12.17 -17.33 -1.13
CA PHE A 73 -12.47 -16.66 -2.40
C PHE A 73 -12.97 -15.26 -2.09
N PHE A 74 -12.31 -14.27 -2.65
CA PHE A 74 -12.61 -12.85 -2.44
C PHE A 74 -13.06 -12.22 -3.74
N LYS A 75 -14.18 -11.54 -3.72
CA LYS A 75 -14.62 -10.69 -4.82
C LYS A 75 -14.79 -9.27 -4.34
N PHE A 76 -13.96 -8.37 -4.86
CA PHE A 76 -13.97 -6.96 -4.51
C PHE A 76 -14.85 -6.17 -5.45
N SER A 77 -15.64 -5.24 -4.91
CA SER A 77 -16.50 -4.34 -5.67
C SER A 77 -16.84 -3.11 -4.84
N GLU A 78 -16.53 -1.93 -5.37
CA GLU A 78 -16.95 -0.62 -4.82
C GLU A 78 -16.78 -0.46 -3.30
N GLY A 79 -15.61 -0.85 -2.76
CA GLY A 79 -15.30 -0.72 -1.33
C GLY A 79 -15.85 -1.85 -0.47
N SER A 80 -16.42 -2.87 -1.05
CA SER A 80 -16.86 -4.09 -0.37
C SER A 80 -16.13 -5.32 -0.89
N VAL A 81 -16.06 -6.36 -0.07
CA VAL A 81 -15.54 -7.67 -0.44
C VAL A 81 -16.52 -8.75 -0.05
N THR A 82 -16.89 -9.58 -1.00
CA THR A 82 -17.70 -10.78 -0.77
C THR A 82 -16.75 -11.97 -0.65
N VAL A 83 -16.90 -12.73 0.42
CA VAL A 83 -16.03 -13.83 0.79
C VAL A 83 -16.80 -15.14 0.78
N ALA A 84 -16.21 -16.17 0.17
CA ALA A 84 -16.58 -17.56 0.34
C ALA A 84 -15.41 -18.33 0.94
N SER A 85 -15.67 -19.40 1.68
CA SER A 85 -14.63 -20.19 2.34
C SER A 85 -14.95 -21.68 2.27
N GLU A 86 -13.93 -22.51 2.14
CA GLU A 86 -14.08 -23.97 2.25
C GLU A 86 -14.44 -24.47 3.66
N ILE A 87 -14.35 -23.59 4.68
CA ILE A 87 -14.79 -23.88 6.03
C ILE A 87 -16.31 -24.14 6.05
N GLU A 88 -17.04 -23.44 5.20
CA GLU A 88 -18.44 -23.65 4.98
C GLU A 88 -18.65 -24.84 4.04
N SER A 89 -19.44 -25.83 4.49
CA SER A 89 -19.78 -27.01 3.68
C SER A 89 -20.60 -26.67 2.43
N ASN A 90 -21.27 -25.52 2.42
CA ASN A 90 -22.03 -25.01 1.29
C ASN A 90 -21.28 -23.83 0.65
N PRO A 91 -20.74 -23.98 -0.57
CA PRO A 91 -19.99 -22.94 -1.25
C PRO A 91 -20.84 -21.72 -1.66
N SER A 92 -22.15 -21.82 -1.58
CA SER A 92 -23.07 -20.71 -1.83
C SER A 92 -23.20 -19.75 -0.64
N ILE A 93 -22.71 -20.15 0.54
CA ILE A 93 -22.70 -19.28 1.71
C ILE A 93 -21.55 -18.30 1.55
N THR A 94 -21.89 -17.03 1.45
CA THR A 94 -20.95 -15.93 1.33
C THR A 94 -21.26 -14.87 2.36
N GLU A 95 -20.24 -14.11 2.75
CA GLU A 95 -20.38 -12.96 3.64
C GLU A 95 -19.71 -11.74 3.02
N THR A 96 -20.39 -10.60 3.06
CA THR A 96 -19.88 -9.35 2.50
C THR A 96 -19.48 -8.41 3.63
N SER A 97 -18.30 -7.83 3.53
CA SER A 97 -17.76 -6.83 4.45
C SER A 97 -17.21 -5.64 3.70
N LEU A 98 -16.98 -4.52 4.42
CA LEU A 98 -16.29 -3.36 3.88
C LEU A 98 -14.78 -3.60 3.92
N TYR A 99 -14.08 -3.08 2.92
CA TYR A 99 -12.63 -3.04 2.91
C TYR A 99 -12.11 -1.64 2.63
N SER A 100 -10.91 -1.37 3.06
CA SER A 100 -10.16 -0.17 2.71
C SER A 100 -8.70 -0.47 2.44
N LEU A 101 -8.04 0.43 1.73
CA LEU A 101 -6.59 0.38 1.53
C LEU A 101 -5.95 1.43 2.43
N GLY A 102 -5.13 0.96 3.34
CA GLY A 102 -4.31 1.78 4.24
C GLY A 102 -2.87 1.87 3.78
N GLU A 103 -2.05 2.46 4.63
CA GLU A 103 -0.62 2.57 4.46
C GLU A 103 0.10 2.25 5.77
N ASP A 104 1.14 1.45 5.66
CA ASP A 104 2.08 1.19 6.75
C ASP A 104 3.48 1.14 6.12
N LEU A 105 4.11 0.01 5.98
CA LEU A 105 5.35 -0.17 5.21
C LEU A 105 5.11 -0.30 3.69
N GLY A 106 3.92 0.03 3.25
CA GLY A 106 3.40 -0.06 1.88
C GLY A 106 1.89 0.00 1.89
N VAL A 107 1.24 -0.32 0.77
CA VAL A 107 -0.22 -0.43 0.69
C VAL A 107 -0.69 -1.64 1.47
N THR A 108 -1.62 -1.45 2.40
CA THR A 108 -2.23 -2.50 3.22
C THR A 108 -3.71 -2.67 2.87
N LEU A 109 -4.17 -3.92 2.85
CA LEU A 109 -5.58 -4.27 2.70
C LEU A 109 -6.19 -4.47 4.09
N ASN A 110 -7.20 -3.68 4.43
CA ASN A 110 -7.89 -3.75 5.70
C ASN A 110 -9.35 -4.21 5.48
N PHE A 111 -9.84 -5.04 6.38
CA PHE A 111 -11.26 -5.43 6.45
C PHE A 111 -11.89 -4.63 7.57
N ASP A 112 -12.74 -3.66 7.21
CA ASP A 112 -13.24 -2.64 8.13
C ASP A 112 -14.46 -3.11 8.95
N THR A 113 -15.16 -4.12 8.46
CA THR A 113 -16.26 -4.75 9.18
C THR A 113 -15.99 -6.23 9.40
N LYS A 114 -16.56 -6.76 10.49
CA LYS A 114 -16.41 -8.18 10.83
C LYS A 114 -16.91 -9.07 9.68
N ASN A 115 -16.10 -10.07 9.37
CA ASN A 115 -16.45 -11.13 8.44
C ASN A 115 -16.11 -12.47 9.12
N SER A 116 -17.13 -13.28 9.40
CA SER A 116 -16.94 -14.51 10.16
C SER A 116 -16.09 -15.54 9.43
N LEU A 117 -16.09 -15.52 8.10
CA LEU A 117 -15.28 -16.43 7.28
C LEU A 117 -13.79 -16.07 7.31
N ILE A 118 -13.46 -14.77 7.35
CA ILE A 118 -12.06 -14.29 7.48
C ILE A 118 -11.61 -14.41 8.94
N ASN A 119 -12.47 -14.01 9.88
CA ASN A 119 -12.15 -13.96 11.31
C ASN A 119 -12.27 -15.32 12.01
N TYR A 120 -12.59 -16.38 11.29
CA TYR A 120 -12.74 -17.73 11.85
C TYR A 120 -11.52 -18.18 12.67
N PHE A 121 -10.32 -17.82 12.21
CA PHE A 121 -9.06 -18.20 12.86
C PHE A 121 -8.59 -17.20 13.94
N VAL A 122 -9.23 -16.04 14.06
CA VAL A 122 -8.88 -15.03 15.08
C VAL A 122 -9.36 -15.45 16.47
N HIS A 123 -10.46 -16.20 16.51
CA HIS A 123 -11.02 -16.75 17.74
C HIS A 123 -11.31 -18.25 17.55
N PRO A 124 -10.28 -19.10 17.60
CA PRO A 124 -10.52 -20.53 17.54
C PRO A 124 -11.40 -20.93 18.74
N VAL A 125 -12.57 -21.50 18.44
CA VAL A 125 -13.42 -22.10 19.46
C VAL A 125 -12.67 -23.31 20.02
N SER A 126 -12.24 -23.17 21.25
CA SER A 126 -11.66 -24.26 22.04
C SER A 126 -12.72 -25.28 22.42
#